data_a383f87d3d2cc301c38aa40d39aedc57
#
_entry.id   a383f87d3d2cc301c38aa40d39aedc57
#
_cell.length_a   1.000
_cell.length_b   1.000
_cell.length_c   1.000
_cell.angle_alpha   90.00
_cell.angle_beta   90.00
_cell.angle_gamma   90.00
#
_symmetry.space_group_name_H-M   'P 1'
#
loop_
_entity.id
_entity.type
_entity.pdbx_description
1 polymer ?
#
loop_
_entity_poly.entity_id
_entity_poly.type
_entity_poly.pdbx_seq_one_letter_code
_entity_poly.pdbx_strand_id
1 'polypeptide(L)'
;MQPQKTSLLFSSLLFSSAARAASEDGGRGPYVQADLAYAYEHITRDYPDAAGLEKGKKISTVSDYFRNIRTHSIHPRVSVGYDFGGWRIAADYARYRKWKESNSSTKKVTEDIKDNYRETKTEHQGNGSFHAASSLGLSAVYDFKLNDKFKPYIGARVGYGHVRHQVRSVGQETITVTPKPKNGTQGGSVISTSPVPAYHENRSSRRLGFGAMAGVGIDVAPNLTLDAGYRYHNWGRLENTRFKTHEASLGVRYRF
;
A
#
# COMPACT_ATOMS: atom_id res chain seq x y z
N MET A 1 -44.69 -1.79 5.37
CA MET A 1 -43.63 -0.79 5.49
C MET A 1 -42.73 -0.89 4.26
N GLN A 2 -42.89 0.02 3.29
CA GLN A 2 -42.10 0.07 2.06
C GLN A 2 -40.86 0.94 2.29
N PRO A 3 -39.64 0.57 1.83
CA PRO A 3 -38.51 1.47 1.83
C PRO A 3 -38.59 2.43 0.64
N GLN A 4 -38.44 3.70 0.95
CA GLN A 4 -38.42 4.81 -0.01
C GLN A 4 -37.22 4.70 -0.97
N LYS A 5 -37.54 4.66 -2.27
CA LYS A 5 -36.60 4.90 -3.36
C LYS A 5 -36.54 6.41 -3.61
N THR A 6 -35.58 7.09 -3.02
CA THR A 6 -35.32 8.50 -3.35
C THR A 6 -33.83 8.73 -3.27
N SER A 7 -33.16 8.81 -4.42
CA SER A 7 -32.00 9.66 -4.71
C SER A 7 -31.17 9.18 -5.90
N LEU A 8 -31.75 9.11 -7.08
CA LEU A 8 -30.98 8.88 -8.32
C LEU A 8 -31.25 9.93 -9.41
N LEU A 9 -31.98 10.99 -9.10
CA LEU A 9 -32.35 12.00 -10.08
C LEU A 9 -31.58 13.31 -10.03
N PHE A 10 -30.71 13.53 -9.03
CA PHE A 10 -29.94 14.78 -8.94
C PHE A 10 -28.60 14.77 -9.67
N SER A 11 -28.09 13.60 -10.07
CA SER A 11 -26.79 13.50 -10.75
C SER A 11 -26.85 13.74 -12.26
N SER A 12 -28.02 13.60 -12.89
CA SER A 12 -28.15 13.73 -14.35
C SER A 12 -28.28 15.15 -14.85
N LEU A 13 -28.69 16.09 -14.01
CA LEU A 13 -28.91 17.49 -14.40
C LEU A 13 -27.66 18.35 -14.38
N LEU A 14 -26.65 18.00 -13.58
CA LEU A 14 -25.37 18.72 -13.54
C LEU A 14 -24.42 18.34 -14.68
N PHE A 15 -24.58 17.15 -15.27
CA PHE A 15 -23.77 16.71 -16.40
C PHE A 15 -24.24 17.27 -17.75
N SER A 16 -25.52 17.58 -17.89
CA SER A 16 -26.09 18.06 -19.18
C SER A 16 -25.81 19.53 -19.46
N SER A 17 -25.57 20.37 -18.46
CA SER A 17 -25.25 21.79 -18.68
C SER A 17 -23.77 22.03 -18.96
N ALA A 18 -22.86 21.17 -18.48
CA ALA A 18 -21.44 21.26 -18.77
C ALA A 18 -21.08 20.80 -20.20
N ALA A 19 -21.87 19.91 -20.78
CA ALA A 19 -21.62 19.35 -22.12
C ALA A 19 -21.86 20.35 -23.27
N ARG A 20 -22.52 21.45 -23.03
CA ARG A 20 -22.89 22.40 -24.08
C ARG A 20 -21.93 23.59 -24.24
N ALA A 21 -21.05 23.81 -23.28
CA ALA A 21 -20.13 24.95 -23.27
C ALA A 21 -18.76 24.68 -23.92
N ALA A 22 -18.48 23.42 -24.31
CA ALA A 22 -17.11 23.01 -24.64
C ALA A 22 -16.79 22.88 -26.13
N SER A 23 -17.73 23.22 -27.04
CA SER A 23 -17.50 23.00 -28.48
C SER A 23 -16.79 24.15 -29.23
N GLU A 24 -16.48 25.27 -28.59
CA GLU A 24 -15.91 26.45 -29.28
C GLU A 24 -14.53 26.91 -28.77
N ASP A 25 -13.99 26.35 -27.69
CA ASP A 25 -12.78 26.89 -27.06
C ASP A 25 -11.57 25.95 -27.16
N GLY A 26 -10.96 25.86 -28.34
CA GLY A 26 -9.55 25.47 -28.59
C GLY A 26 -8.93 24.34 -27.75
N GLY A 27 -9.71 23.37 -27.24
CA GLY A 27 -9.20 22.26 -26.48
C GLY A 27 -9.16 22.47 -24.96
N ARG A 28 -9.79 23.52 -24.46
CA ARG A 28 -9.94 23.82 -23.02
C ARG A 28 -11.29 23.30 -22.53
N GLY A 29 -11.35 22.88 -21.27
CA GLY A 29 -12.64 22.47 -20.69
C GLY A 29 -12.53 21.53 -19.50
N PRO A 30 -13.66 21.26 -18.84
CA PRO A 30 -13.71 20.26 -17.79
C PRO A 30 -13.54 18.86 -18.38
N TYR A 31 -12.98 17.95 -17.59
CA TYR A 31 -12.80 16.55 -17.99
C TYR A 31 -13.02 15.60 -16.83
N VAL A 32 -13.34 14.38 -17.19
CA VAL A 32 -13.32 13.23 -16.29
C VAL A 32 -12.32 12.21 -16.83
N GLN A 33 -11.67 11.50 -15.92
CA GLN A 33 -10.73 10.46 -16.28
C GLN A 33 -10.94 9.25 -15.37
N ALA A 34 -10.91 8.07 -15.97
CA ALA A 34 -10.93 6.81 -15.26
C ALA A 34 -9.69 6.01 -15.64
N ASP A 35 -8.96 5.56 -14.64
CA ASP A 35 -7.71 4.81 -14.80
C ASP A 35 -7.80 3.46 -14.08
N LEU A 36 -7.12 2.48 -14.66
CA LEU A 36 -6.72 1.27 -13.97
C LEU A 36 -5.22 1.39 -13.68
N ALA A 37 -4.88 1.42 -12.41
CA ALA A 37 -3.51 1.58 -11.95
C ALA A 37 -2.96 0.26 -11.40
N TYR A 38 -1.77 -0.12 -11.87
CA TYR A 38 -0.95 -1.16 -11.28
C TYR A 38 0.06 -0.51 -10.35
N ALA A 39 -0.09 -0.74 -9.06
CA ALA A 39 0.78 -0.18 -8.04
C ALA A 39 1.79 -1.21 -7.54
N TYR A 40 3.03 -0.77 -7.44
CA TYR A 40 4.08 -1.39 -6.65
C TYR A 40 4.25 -0.58 -5.37
N GLU A 41 3.93 -1.19 -4.25
CA GLU A 41 3.99 -0.57 -2.94
C GLU A 41 5.24 -1.05 -2.21
N HIS A 42 6.07 -0.11 -1.77
CA HIS A 42 7.27 -0.37 -1.00
C HIS A 42 7.13 0.23 0.39
N ILE A 43 7.15 -0.63 1.38
CA ILE A 43 7.02 -0.28 2.78
C ILE A 43 8.33 -0.66 3.46
N THR A 44 9.06 0.34 3.91
CA THR A 44 10.27 0.15 4.70
C THR A 44 9.97 0.51 6.14
N ARG A 45 10.09 -0.45 7.02
CA ARG A 45 9.91 -0.26 8.46
C ARG A 45 11.28 0.01 9.09
N ASP A 46 11.51 1.25 9.48
CA ASP A 46 12.67 1.65 10.29
C ASP A 46 12.27 1.46 11.78
N TYR A 47 12.49 0.27 12.33
CA TYR A 47 12.47 0.15 13.78
C TYR A 47 13.81 0.69 14.31
N PRO A 48 13.80 1.53 15.36
CA PRO A 48 15.01 1.79 16.10
C PRO A 48 15.52 0.44 16.62
N ASP A 49 16.82 0.18 16.46
CA ASP A 49 17.47 -0.90 17.17
C ASP A 49 17.07 -0.74 18.64
N ALA A 50 16.52 -1.80 19.23
CA ALA A 50 16.10 -1.74 20.61
C ALA A 50 17.34 -1.40 21.46
N ALA A 51 17.38 -0.16 21.93
CA ALA A 51 18.46 0.31 22.78
C ALA A 51 18.52 -0.59 24.02
N GLY A 52 19.63 -1.32 24.21
CA GLY A 52 19.83 -2.21 25.34
C GLY A 52 19.91 -3.70 25.03
N LEU A 53 19.87 -4.11 23.77
CA LEU A 53 20.09 -5.53 23.42
C LEU A 53 21.59 -5.85 23.37
N GLU A 54 22.01 -6.78 24.21
CA GLU A 54 23.34 -7.35 24.18
C GLU A 54 23.69 -7.87 22.78
N LYS A 55 24.87 -7.53 22.28
CA LYS A 55 25.45 -8.01 21.04
C LYS A 55 25.31 -9.53 20.96
N GLY A 56 24.39 -10.05 20.13
CA GLY A 56 24.23 -11.49 19.90
C GLY A 56 22.82 -12.03 20.12
N LYS A 57 21.92 -11.35 20.82
CA LYS A 57 20.52 -11.74 20.94
C LYS A 57 19.68 -11.07 19.84
N LYS A 58 19.46 -11.77 18.74
CA LYS A 58 18.41 -11.40 17.80
C LYS A 58 17.07 -11.72 18.46
N ILE A 59 16.41 -10.71 19.01
CA ILE A 59 14.99 -10.82 19.33
C ILE A 59 14.26 -10.66 18.00
N SER A 60 13.80 -11.75 17.42
CA SER A 60 12.86 -11.71 16.32
C SER A 60 11.49 -11.30 16.90
N THR A 61 11.25 -10.02 16.99
CA THR A 61 9.91 -9.50 17.21
C THR A 61 9.11 -9.69 15.91
N VAL A 62 7.80 -9.78 15.99
CA VAL A 62 6.90 -9.84 14.81
C VAL A 62 7.22 -8.72 13.81
N SER A 63 7.79 -7.62 14.28
CA SER A 63 8.28 -6.50 13.50
C SER A 63 9.39 -6.85 12.50
N ASP A 64 10.24 -7.82 12.79
CA ASP A 64 11.31 -8.20 11.86
C ASP A 64 10.79 -8.93 10.62
N TYR A 65 9.60 -9.52 10.69
CA TYR A 65 8.95 -10.19 9.55
C TYR A 65 8.40 -9.23 8.52
N PHE A 66 8.08 -8.01 8.90
CA PHE A 66 7.46 -7.02 8.05
C PHE A 66 8.41 -5.86 7.69
N ARG A 67 9.71 -6.12 7.72
CA ARG A 67 10.75 -5.08 7.54
C ARG A 67 10.78 -4.44 6.15
N ASN A 68 10.58 -5.22 5.11
CA ASN A 68 10.59 -4.77 3.72
C ASN A 68 9.44 -5.42 2.98
N ILE A 69 8.27 -4.82 3.06
CA ILE A 69 7.11 -5.35 2.37
C ILE A 69 7.07 -4.76 0.96
N ARG A 70 7.05 -5.65 -0.02
CA ARG A 70 6.85 -5.32 -1.42
C ARG A 70 5.57 -6.00 -1.87
N THR A 71 4.61 -5.21 -2.27
CA THR A 71 3.34 -5.73 -2.74
C THR A 71 2.93 -5.10 -4.06
N HIS A 72 2.07 -5.79 -4.77
CA HIS A 72 1.51 -5.33 -6.04
C HIS A 72 0.00 -5.30 -5.91
N SER A 73 -0.60 -4.24 -6.39
CA SER A 73 -2.06 -4.13 -6.42
C SER A 73 -2.55 -3.49 -7.71
N ILE A 74 -3.71 -3.94 -8.17
CA ILE A 74 -4.44 -3.26 -9.23
C ILE A 74 -5.62 -2.56 -8.58
N HIS A 75 -5.77 -1.27 -8.85
CA HIS A 75 -6.85 -0.47 -8.28
C HIS A 75 -7.41 0.54 -9.27
N PRO A 76 -8.72 0.83 -9.20
CA PRO A 76 -9.33 1.88 -9.97
C PRO A 76 -9.02 3.25 -9.37
N ARG A 77 -8.90 4.23 -10.25
CA ARG A 77 -8.80 5.64 -9.92
C ARG A 77 -9.74 6.43 -10.80
N VAL A 78 -10.39 7.41 -10.22
CA VAL A 78 -11.23 8.37 -10.94
C VAL A 78 -10.73 9.76 -10.67
N SER A 79 -10.77 10.62 -11.69
CA SER A 79 -10.33 12.01 -11.59
C SER A 79 -11.33 12.92 -12.28
N VAL A 80 -11.46 14.10 -11.74
CA VAL A 80 -12.18 15.22 -12.36
C VAL A 80 -11.25 16.42 -12.42
N GLY A 81 -11.27 17.15 -13.49
CA GLY A 81 -10.34 18.26 -13.65
C GLY A 81 -10.76 19.27 -14.71
N TYR A 82 -9.89 20.24 -14.90
CA TYR A 82 -10.03 21.26 -15.93
C TYR A 82 -8.73 21.36 -16.74
N ASP A 83 -8.86 21.34 -18.05
CA ASP A 83 -7.78 21.54 -19.03
C ASP A 83 -7.79 22.99 -19.50
N PHE A 84 -6.68 23.68 -19.27
CA PHE A 84 -6.46 25.07 -19.69
C PHE A 84 -5.74 25.19 -21.03
N GLY A 85 -5.55 24.06 -21.74
CA GLY A 85 -4.91 24.01 -23.06
C GLY A 85 -3.38 23.77 -23.02
N GLY A 86 -2.78 23.62 -21.88
CA GLY A 86 -1.35 23.30 -21.67
C GLY A 86 -1.09 22.95 -20.23
N TRP A 87 -1.95 23.40 -19.34
CA TRP A 87 -1.98 23.03 -17.93
C TRP A 87 -3.29 22.37 -17.59
N ARG A 88 -3.25 21.38 -16.74
CA ARG A 88 -4.43 20.71 -16.19
C ARG A 88 -4.35 20.71 -14.66
N ILE A 89 -5.49 20.94 -14.03
CA ILE A 89 -5.66 20.72 -12.59
C ILE A 89 -6.69 19.64 -12.42
N ALA A 90 -6.42 18.65 -11.57
CA ALA A 90 -7.34 17.56 -11.30
C ALA A 90 -7.41 17.22 -9.83
N ALA A 91 -8.60 16.85 -9.38
CA ALA A 91 -8.83 16.11 -8.16
C ALA A 91 -9.00 14.64 -8.50
N ASP A 92 -8.35 13.76 -7.77
CA ASP A 92 -8.43 12.31 -7.98
C ASP A 92 -8.76 11.56 -6.70
N TYR A 93 -9.44 10.43 -6.88
CA TYR A 93 -9.72 9.47 -5.82
C TYR A 93 -9.29 8.08 -6.27
N ALA A 94 -8.52 7.41 -5.43
CA ALA A 94 -8.10 6.04 -5.64
C ALA A 94 -8.47 5.17 -4.43
N ARG A 95 -8.95 3.96 -4.70
CA ARG A 95 -9.23 2.96 -3.67
C ARG A 95 -8.31 1.78 -3.87
N TYR A 96 -7.37 1.61 -2.94
CA TYR A 96 -6.37 0.56 -3.01
C TYR A 96 -6.92 -0.79 -2.55
N ARG A 97 -6.38 -1.86 -3.12
CA ARG A 97 -6.75 -3.21 -2.74
C ARG A 97 -6.04 -3.61 -1.44
N LYS A 98 -6.79 -4.21 -0.52
CA LYS A 98 -6.23 -4.80 0.69
C LYS A 98 -5.41 -6.03 0.33
N TRP A 99 -4.17 -6.10 0.77
CA TRP A 99 -3.37 -7.31 0.70
C TRP A 99 -3.19 -7.93 2.08
N LYS A 100 -2.96 -9.22 2.08
CA LYS A 100 -2.72 -10.01 3.28
C LYS A 100 -1.43 -10.78 3.08
N GLU A 101 -0.60 -10.78 4.07
CA GLU A 101 0.61 -11.59 4.10
C GLU A 101 0.57 -12.47 5.34
N SER A 102 0.92 -13.74 5.17
CA SER A 102 1.13 -14.67 6.27
C SER A 102 2.58 -15.11 6.23
N ASN A 103 3.24 -15.03 7.35
CA ASN A 103 4.62 -15.48 7.50
C ASN A 103 4.74 -16.39 8.71
N SER A 104 5.55 -17.44 8.57
CA SER A 104 5.88 -18.33 9.68
C SER A 104 7.37 -18.35 9.89
N SER A 105 7.82 -18.37 11.13
CA SER A 105 9.21 -18.52 11.46
C SER A 105 9.43 -19.49 12.59
N THR A 106 10.55 -20.14 12.54
CA THR A 106 11.02 -21.06 13.56
C THR A 106 12.39 -20.61 14.02
N LYS A 107 12.53 -20.37 15.30
CA LYS A 107 13.83 -20.11 15.94
C LYS A 107 14.17 -21.29 16.82
N LYS A 108 15.38 -21.82 16.67
CA LYS A 108 15.94 -22.85 17.55
C LYS A 108 17.14 -22.29 18.29
N VAL A 109 17.19 -22.49 19.57
CA VAL A 109 18.34 -22.14 20.42
C VAL A 109 18.67 -23.39 21.22
N THR A 110 19.91 -23.82 21.14
CA THR A 110 20.42 -24.95 21.93
C THR A 110 21.40 -24.41 22.96
N GLU A 111 21.13 -24.71 24.21
CA GLU A 111 21.98 -24.32 25.35
C GLU A 111 22.54 -25.57 26.00
N ASP A 112 23.83 -25.52 26.34
CA ASP A 112 24.49 -26.55 27.12
C ASP A 112 24.35 -26.19 28.61
N ILE A 113 23.60 -27.00 29.35
CA ILE A 113 23.33 -26.79 30.77
C ILE A 113 23.89 -27.98 31.53
N LYS A 114 25.09 -27.80 32.11
CA LYS A 114 25.74 -28.78 32.98
C LYS A 114 25.59 -30.25 32.56
N ASP A 115 24.52 -30.92 33.00
CA ASP A 115 24.24 -32.34 32.71
C ASP A 115 23.20 -32.57 31.61
N ASN A 116 22.71 -31.50 30.95
CA ASN A 116 21.65 -31.56 29.97
C ASN A 116 21.93 -30.68 28.77
N TYR A 117 21.32 -31.00 27.64
CA TYR A 117 21.11 -30.09 26.51
C TYR A 117 19.69 -29.57 26.56
N ARG A 118 19.54 -28.25 26.49
CA ARG A 118 18.22 -27.59 26.38
C ARG A 118 18.04 -27.02 24.98
N GLU A 119 17.13 -27.54 24.23
CA GLU A 119 16.71 -26.98 22.94
C GLU A 119 15.41 -26.20 23.15
N THR A 120 15.42 -24.91 22.84
CA THR A 120 14.22 -24.09 22.82
C THR A 120 13.84 -23.81 21.36
N LYS A 121 12.72 -24.36 20.92
CA LYS A 121 12.14 -24.13 19.59
C LYS A 121 10.98 -23.16 19.74
N THR A 122 11.09 -21.98 19.16
CA THR A 122 10.01 -20.99 19.15
C THR A 122 9.46 -20.88 17.74
N GLU A 123 8.19 -21.19 17.57
CA GLU A 123 7.46 -21.09 16.32
C GLU A 123 6.50 -19.91 16.39
N HIS A 124 6.60 -18.99 15.44
CA HIS A 124 5.68 -17.88 15.31
C HIS A 124 4.96 -17.95 13.97
N GLN A 125 3.66 -17.76 14.01
CA GLN A 125 2.83 -17.57 12.84
C GLN A 125 2.27 -16.15 12.87
N GLY A 126 2.73 -15.32 11.97
CA GLY A 126 2.30 -13.93 11.82
C GLY A 126 1.36 -13.78 10.64
N ASN A 127 0.22 -13.14 10.86
CA ASN A 127 -0.70 -12.73 9.81
C ASN A 127 -0.76 -11.21 9.81
N GLY A 128 -0.34 -10.59 8.71
CA GLY A 128 -0.39 -9.15 8.52
C GLY A 128 -1.34 -8.77 7.41
N SER A 129 -2.05 -7.67 7.57
CA SER A 129 -2.72 -6.99 6.49
C SER A 129 -2.33 -5.54 6.51
N PHE A 130 -1.86 -5.07 5.38
CA PHE A 130 -1.54 -3.67 5.16
C PHE A 130 -2.31 -3.19 3.95
N HIS A 131 -2.84 -1.99 3.98
CA HIS A 131 -3.41 -1.38 2.79
C HIS A 131 -3.47 0.14 2.96
N ALA A 132 -3.04 0.82 1.93
CA ALA A 132 -3.53 2.16 1.69
C ALA A 132 -5.01 2.02 1.36
N ALA A 133 -5.89 2.40 2.29
CA ALA A 133 -7.33 2.16 2.10
C ALA A 133 -7.89 3.03 0.97
N SER A 134 -7.47 4.28 0.91
CA SER A 134 -7.87 5.25 -0.12
C SER A 134 -6.94 6.46 -0.14
N SER A 135 -6.92 7.15 -1.25
CA SER A 135 -6.30 8.47 -1.34
C SER A 135 -7.18 9.45 -2.09
N LEU A 136 -7.22 10.67 -1.60
CA LEU A 136 -7.77 11.83 -2.29
C LEU A 136 -6.59 12.72 -2.66
N GLY A 137 -6.52 13.23 -3.88
CA GLY A 137 -5.38 14.04 -4.32
C GLY A 137 -5.78 15.21 -5.19
N LEU A 138 -4.89 16.18 -5.22
CA LEU A 138 -4.90 17.29 -6.16
C LEU A 138 -3.61 17.24 -6.96
N SER A 139 -3.72 17.39 -8.27
CA SER A 139 -2.58 17.38 -9.18
C SER A 139 -2.60 18.58 -10.12
N ALA A 140 -1.40 19.07 -10.41
CA ALA A 140 -1.14 20.02 -11.48
C ALA A 140 -0.27 19.32 -12.52
N VAL A 141 -0.66 19.38 -13.77
CA VAL A 141 -0.05 18.64 -14.88
C VAL A 141 0.21 19.62 -16.03
N TYR A 142 1.39 19.52 -16.63
CA TYR A 142 1.75 20.26 -17.82
C TYR A 142 1.84 19.31 -19.02
N ASP A 143 1.08 19.62 -20.08
CA ASP A 143 1.04 18.86 -21.33
C ASP A 143 1.95 19.52 -22.37
N PHE A 144 2.92 18.76 -22.87
CA PHE A 144 3.77 19.20 -23.97
C PHE A 144 3.06 18.94 -25.30
N LYS A 145 2.94 19.96 -26.10
CA LYS A 145 2.37 19.84 -27.46
C LYS A 145 3.47 19.43 -28.43
N LEU A 146 3.70 18.13 -28.59
CA LEU A 146 4.64 17.61 -29.58
C LEU A 146 4.01 17.49 -30.97
N ASN A 147 2.76 17.04 -31.03
CA ASN A 147 1.92 16.98 -32.23
C ASN A 147 0.44 16.93 -31.83
N ASP A 148 -0.46 16.87 -32.82
CA ASP A 148 -1.91 16.92 -32.58
C ASP A 148 -2.45 15.71 -31.81
N LYS A 149 -1.76 14.58 -31.85
CA LYS A 149 -2.24 13.32 -31.25
C LYS A 149 -1.52 12.96 -29.95
N PHE A 150 -0.19 13.22 -29.89
CA PHE A 150 0.64 12.82 -28.76
C PHE A 150 0.92 13.99 -27.84
N LYS A 151 0.49 13.87 -26.61
CA LYS A 151 0.64 14.88 -25.55
C LYS A 151 1.37 14.27 -24.34
N PRO A 152 2.71 14.23 -24.38
CA PRO A 152 3.47 13.87 -23.19
C PRO A 152 3.19 14.87 -22.09
N TYR A 153 3.25 14.41 -20.85
CA TYR A 153 3.01 15.29 -19.72
C TYR A 153 3.90 14.96 -18.52
N ILE A 154 4.09 15.97 -17.70
CA ILE A 154 4.65 15.86 -16.36
C ILE A 154 3.73 16.55 -15.37
N GLY A 155 3.77 16.14 -14.11
CA GLY A 155 2.94 16.77 -13.10
C GLY A 155 3.40 16.47 -11.68
N ALA A 156 2.85 17.28 -10.77
CA ALA A 156 3.01 17.10 -9.34
C ALA A 156 1.64 16.83 -8.69
N ARG A 157 1.66 16.10 -7.59
CA ARG A 157 0.46 15.72 -6.86
C ARG A 157 0.67 15.89 -5.36
N VAL A 158 -0.34 16.42 -4.69
CA VAL A 158 -0.48 16.36 -3.24
C VAL A 158 -1.64 15.42 -2.94
N GLY A 159 -1.40 14.41 -2.11
CA GLY A 159 -2.42 13.41 -1.79
C GLY A 159 -2.64 13.29 -0.29
N TYR A 160 -3.89 13.13 0.10
CA TYR A 160 -4.30 12.79 1.47
C TYR A 160 -4.66 11.31 1.50
N GLY A 161 -3.79 10.52 2.11
CA GLY A 161 -3.91 9.07 2.17
C GLY A 161 -4.42 8.59 3.52
N HIS A 162 -5.30 7.58 3.49
CA HIS A 162 -5.72 6.81 4.65
C HIS A 162 -5.09 5.42 4.56
N VAL A 163 -4.24 5.10 5.52
CA VAL A 163 -3.50 3.85 5.60
C VAL A 163 -3.93 3.07 6.84
N ARG A 164 -4.18 1.78 6.66
CA ARG A 164 -4.47 0.85 7.76
C ARG A 164 -3.46 -0.29 7.74
N HIS A 165 -2.96 -0.64 8.90
CA HIS A 165 -2.26 -1.88 9.07
C HIS A 165 -2.81 -2.67 10.26
N GLN A 166 -2.83 -3.98 10.12
CA GLN A 166 -3.26 -4.91 11.13
C GLN A 166 -2.26 -6.06 11.15
N VAL A 167 -1.71 -6.33 12.31
CA VAL A 167 -0.78 -7.45 12.53
C VAL A 167 -1.32 -8.30 13.65
N ARG A 168 -1.38 -9.60 13.42
CA ARG A 168 -1.69 -10.60 14.44
C ARG A 168 -0.62 -11.66 14.40
N SER A 169 -0.02 -11.95 15.54
CA SER A 169 0.93 -13.03 15.69
C SER A 169 0.49 -13.96 16.81
N VAL A 170 0.59 -15.25 16.55
CA VAL A 170 0.46 -16.32 17.54
C VAL A 170 1.73 -17.14 17.51
N GLY A 171 2.16 -17.64 18.65
CA GLY A 171 3.38 -18.43 18.74
C GLY A 171 3.24 -19.59 19.70
N GLN A 172 4.14 -20.55 19.54
CA GLN A 172 4.29 -21.70 20.41
C GLN A 172 5.77 -21.89 20.72
N GLU A 173 6.07 -22.09 21.99
CA GLU A 173 7.42 -22.40 22.45
C GLU A 173 7.46 -23.85 22.92
N THR A 174 8.40 -24.60 22.37
CA THR A 174 8.67 -25.98 22.77
C THR A 174 10.06 -26.07 23.35
N ILE A 175 10.16 -26.47 24.58
CA ILE A 175 11.41 -26.68 25.29
C ILE A 175 11.63 -28.19 25.39
N THR A 176 12.76 -28.65 24.85
CA THR A 176 13.20 -30.04 24.95
C THR A 176 14.46 -30.09 25.80
N VAL A 177 14.40 -30.81 26.90
CA VAL A 177 15.55 -31.03 27.77
C VAL A 177 16.01 -32.47 27.59
N THR A 178 17.24 -32.65 27.12
CA THR A 178 17.85 -33.96 26.87
C THR A 178 19.04 -34.14 27.79
N PRO A 179 19.04 -35.18 28.66
CA PRO A 179 20.20 -35.50 29.51
C PRO A 179 21.43 -35.82 28.66
N LYS A 180 22.60 -35.43 29.14
CA LYS A 180 23.86 -35.83 28.51
C LYS A 180 24.10 -37.31 28.74
N PRO A 181 24.65 -38.06 27.77
CA PRO A 181 24.91 -39.46 27.92
C PRO A 181 25.85 -39.72 29.12
N LYS A 182 25.43 -40.56 30.01
CA LYS A 182 26.27 -41.12 31.10
C LYS A 182 26.54 -42.58 30.79
N ASN A 183 27.81 -42.96 30.75
CA ASN A 183 28.25 -44.35 30.46
C ASN A 183 27.69 -44.93 29.14
N GLY A 184 27.58 -44.09 28.09
CA GLY A 184 27.08 -44.54 26.79
C GLY A 184 25.57 -44.69 26.65
N THR A 185 24.81 -44.51 27.74
CA THR A 185 23.34 -44.59 27.71
C THR A 185 22.74 -43.18 27.68
N GLN A 186 21.90 -42.91 26.66
CA GLN A 186 21.17 -41.67 26.53
C GLN A 186 19.84 -41.76 27.30
N GLY A 187 19.61 -40.78 28.17
CA GLY A 187 18.33 -40.69 28.91
C GLY A 187 17.20 -40.15 28.03
N GLY A 188 15.96 -40.38 28.43
CA GLY A 188 14.77 -39.86 27.75
C GLY A 188 14.71 -38.33 27.82
N SER A 189 14.26 -37.70 26.74
CA SER A 189 14.04 -36.24 26.68
C SER A 189 12.71 -35.85 27.29
N VAL A 190 12.67 -34.73 28.01
CA VAL A 190 11.43 -34.13 28.52
C VAL A 190 11.06 -32.97 27.58
N ILE A 191 9.83 -33.01 27.09
CA ILE A 191 9.29 -31.99 26.17
C ILE A 191 8.19 -31.23 26.88
N SER A 192 8.31 -29.93 26.92
CA SER A 192 7.28 -29.01 27.42
C SER A 192 6.90 -28.02 26.34
N THR A 193 5.61 -27.84 26.10
CA THR A 193 5.10 -26.91 25.09
C THR A 193 4.18 -25.91 25.75
N SER A 194 4.41 -24.64 25.49
CA SER A 194 3.60 -23.52 26.00
C SER A 194 3.27 -22.51 24.90
N PRO A 195 2.07 -21.90 24.93
CA PRO A 195 1.75 -20.82 24.01
C PRO A 195 2.55 -19.58 24.34
N VAL A 196 3.05 -18.90 23.30
CA VAL A 196 3.62 -17.55 23.43
C VAL A 196 2.46 -16.54 23.42
N PRO A 197 2.49 -15.49 24.23
CA PRO A 197 1.45 -14.47 24.25
C PRO A 197 1.12 -13.97 22.84
N ALA A 198 -0.15 -13.96 22.49
CA ALA A 198 -0.59 -13.46 21.19
C ALA A 198 -0.39 -11.95 21.09
N TYR A 199 0.19 -11.51 19.98
CA TYR A 199 0.35 -10.11 19.67
C TYR A 199 -0.71 -9.67 18.67
N HIS A 200 -1.36 -8.55 18.95
CA HIS A 200 -2.34 -7.95 18.06
C HIS A 200 -2.12 -6.45 18.00
N GLU A 201 -1.91 -5.94 16.81
CA GLU A 201 -1.77 -4.51 16.53
C GLU A 201 -2.73 -4.12 15.42
N ASN A 202 -3.52 -3.07 15.63
CA ASN A 202 -4.40 -2.48 14.63
C ASN A 202 -4.21 -0.98 14.68
N ARG A 203 -3.65 -0.42 13.61
CA ARG A 203 -3.38 1.02 13.51
C ARG A 203 -3.94 1.59 12.22
N SER A 204 -4.43 2.80 12.33
CA SER A 204 -4.97 3.59 11.24
C SER A 204 -4.35 4.97 11.29
N SER A 205 -3.85 5.45 10.17
CA SER A 205 -3.20 6.74 10.06
C SER A 205 -3.64 7.46 8.80
N ARG A 206 -3.70 8.78 8.89
CA ARG A 206 -4.01 9.68 7.79
C ARG A 206 -2.84 10.61 7.59
N ARG A 207 -2.36 10.74 6.34
CA ARG A 207 -1.18 11.54 6.02
C ARG A 207 -1.33 12.27 4.69
N LEU A 208 -0.70 13.45 4.65
CA LEU A 208 -0.41 14.13 3.40
C LEU A 208 0.86 13.53 2.80
N GLY A 209 0.82 13.27 1.50
CA GLY A 209 1.95 12.79 0.72
C GLY A 209 2.14 13.64 -0.53
N PHE A 210 3.32 13.56 -1.11
CA PHE A 210 3.70 14.29 -2.32
C PHE A 210 4.13 13.30 -3.38
N GLY A 211 3.77 13.59 -4.62
CA GLY A 211 4.09 12.74 -5.76
C GLY A 211 4.45 13.52 -6.99
N ALA A 212 5.13 12.84 -7.88
CA ALA A 212 5.37 13.27 -9.24
C ALA A 212 4.74 12.29 -10.22
N MET A 213 4.36 12.75 -11.37
CA MET A 213 3.80 11.93 -12.43
C MET A 213 4.34 12.33 -13.79
N ALA A 214 4.43 11.36 -14.68
CA ALA A 214 4.75 11.57 -16.08
C ALA A 214 3.98 10.56 -16.93
N GLY A 215 3.69 10.91 -18.17
CA GLY A 215 2.98 10.00 -19.04
C GLY A 215 2.76 10.58 -20.43
N VAL A 216 1.88 9.94 -21.17
CA VAL A 216 1.48 10.36 -22.50
C VAL A 216 -0.03 10.20 -22.69
N GLY A 217 -0.68 11.25 -23.15
CA GLY A 217 -2.05 11.22 -23.65
C GLY A 217 -2.03 11.06 -25.16
N ILE A 218 -2.92 10.23 -25.68
CA ILE A 218 -3.10 10.00 -27.11
C ILE A 218 -4.55 10.34 -27.45
N ASP A 219 -4.76 11.39 -28.20
CA ASP A 219 -6.11 11.78 -28.64
C ASP A 219 -6.59 10.84 -29.73
N VAL A 220 -7.61 10.06 -29.42
CA VAL A 220 -8.24 9.08 -30.33
C VAL A 220 -9.52 9.62 -30.96
N ALA A 221 -10.12 10.64 -30.33
CA ALA A 221 -11.25 11.39 -30.85
C ALA A 221 -11.19 12.82 -30.30
N PRO A 222 -11.95 13.79 -30.83
CA PRO A 222 -11.90 15.21 -30.41
C PRO A 222 -12.02 15.41 -28.89
N ASN A 223 -12.81 14.58 -28.22
CA ASN A 223 -13.06 14.69 -26.78
C ASN A 223 -12.52 13.49 -25.98
N LEU A 224 -11.82 12.55 -26.62
CA LEU A 224 -11.42 11.29 -26.01
C LEU A 224 -9.90 11.09 -26.12
N THR A 225 -9.23 11.01 -24.99
CA THR A 225 -7.80 10.76 -24.86
C THR A 225 -7.57 9.45 -24.14
N LEU A 226 -6.75 8.57 -24.72
CA LEU A 226 -6.14 7.46 -23.99
C LEU A 226 -4.93 7.95 -23.25
N ASP A 227 -4.80 7.58 -21.98
CA ASP A 227 -3.75 8.05 -21.09
C ASP A 227 -2.92 6.87 -20.58
N ALA A 228 -1.61 6.94 -20.76
CA ALA A 228 -0.67 6.00 -20.18
C ALA A 228 0.30 6.76 -19.29
N GLY A 229 0.33 6.44 -18.01
CA GLY A 229 1.07 7.23 -17.04
C GLY A 229 1.84 6.41 -16.01
N TYR A 230 2.83 7.07 -15.46
CA TYR A 230 3.57 6.60 -14.30
C TYR A 230 3.49 7.66 -13.21
N ARG A 231 3.30 7.20 -11.97
CA ARG A 231 3.20 8.04 -10.79
C ARG A 231 4.09 7.49 -9.68
N TYR A 232 4.91 8.34 -9.12
CA TYR A 232 5.60 8.11 -7.86
C TYR A 232 4.92 8.91 -6.76
N HIS A 233 4.66 8.30 -5.62
CA HIS A 233 4.07 8.99 -4.47
C HIS A 233 4.78 8.59 -3.19
N ASN A 234 5.19 9.59 -2.41
CA ASN A 234 5.80 9.44 -1.10
C ASN A 234 4.79 9.90 -0.05
N TRP A 235 4.27 8.96 0.72
CA TRP A 235 3.30 9.20 1.79
C TRP A 235 3.94 9.62 3.12
N GLY A 236 5.28 9.75 3.15
CA GLY A 236 6.02 10.11 4.35
C GLY A 236 6.24 8.95 5.31
N ARG A 237 6.46 9.29 6.57
CA ARG A 237 6.62 8.33 7.66
C ARG A 237 5.29 8.18 8.40
N LEU A 238 4.82 6.96 8.49
CA LEU A 238 3.76 6.52 9.38
C LEU A 238 4.44 5.87 10.57
N GLU A 239 4.59 6.61 11.67
CA GLU A 239 5.41 6.22 12.81
C GLU A 239 6.85 5.90 12.35
N ASN A 240 7.32 4.65 12.47
CA ASN A 240 8.63 4.21 12.01
C ASN A 240 8.59 3.53 10.63
N THR A 241 7.55 3.77 9.84
CA THR A 241 7.36 3.12 8.53
C THR A 241 7.33 4.16 7.43
N ARG A 242 8.21 4.03 6.44
CA ARG A 242 8.19 4.82 5.20
C ARG A 242 7.33 4.11 4.18
N PHE A 243 6.39 4.84 3.62
CA PHE A 243 5.49 4.32 2.60
C PHE A 243 5.66 5.08 1.28
N LYS A 244 5.96 4.34 0.23
CA LYS A 244 6.13 4.84 -1.13
C LYS A 244 5.35 3.96 -2.09
N THR A 245 4.72 4.57 -3.09
CA THR A 245 4.02 3.86 -4.16
C THR A 245 4.59 4.26 -5.51
N HIS A 246 4.70 3.28 -6.39
CA HIS A 246 5.03 3.42 -7.79
C HIS A 246 3.84 2.86 -8.57
N GLU A 247 3.22 3.64 -9.41
CA GLU A 247 2.01 3.25 -10.12
C GLU A 247 2.20 3.43 -11.61
N ALA A 248 1.97 2.38 -12.38
CA ALA A 248 1.76 2.46 -13.82
C ALA A 248 0.25 2.43 -14.08
N SER A 249 -0.26 3.31 -14.90
CA SER A 249 -1.71 3.41 -15.15
C SER A 249 -2.02 3.52 -16.63
N LEU A 250 -3.17 2.92 -16.98
CA LEU A 250 -3.82 3.12 -18.25
C LEU A 250 -5.21 3.65 -17.99
N GLY A 251 -5.63 4.65 -18.73
CA GLY A 251 -6.89 5.31 -18.50
C GLY A 251 -7.49 5.94 -19.75
N VAL A 252 -8.70 6.39 -19.56
CA VAL A 252 -9.49 7.11 -20.57
C VAL A 252 -9.92 8.44 -19.97
N ARG A 253 -9.65 9.51 -20.68
CA ARG A 253 -10.03 10.87 -20.33
C ARG A 253 -11.04 11.37 -21.35
N TYR A 254 -12.18 11.83 -20.86
CA TYR A 254 -13.22 12.46 -21.67
C TYR A 254 -13.34 13.92 -21.27
N ARG A 255 -13.24 14.79 -22.26
CA ARG A 255 -13.38 16.24 -22.13
C ARG A 255 -14.76 16.67 -22.63
N PHE A 256 -15.40 17.54 -21.89
CA PHE A 256 -16.72 18.08 -22.21
C PHE A 256 -16.62 19.32 -23.06
#